data_bde70a039d507d8a02046a62559093d5
#
_entry.id   bde70a039d507d8a02046a62559093d5
#
_cell.length_a   1.000
_cell.length_b   1.000
_cell.length_c   1.000
_cell.angle_alpha   90.00
_cell.angle_beta   90.00
_cell.angle_gamma   90.00
#
_symmetry.space_group_name_H-M   'P 1'
#
loop_
_entity.id
_entity.type
_entity.pdbx_description
1 polymer ?
#
loop_
_entity_poly.entity_id
_entity_poly.type
_entity_poly.pdbx_seq_one_letter_code
_entity_poly.pdbx_strand_id
1 'polypeptide(L)'
;KAKDLKQVAWDLVFLDEAHRLRNVYKNGNVMAKALKDALSHVNNKILLTATPLQNSLLELYGLVSMIDDRIFGDLDSFRQQFTQGDKEQQFAQLKQRLAPICKRTLRSQVQPFVSYTARRAMVEDFNPSQEEQQLSKLVADYLRRPQLEALPQGQRQLISLVLWKLWASSRH
;
A
#
# COMPACT_ATOMS: atom_id res chain seq x y z
N LYS A 1 -24.25 -1.42 -8.96
CA LYS A 1 -23.62 -1.05 -7.66
C LYS A 1 -23.10 0.40 -7.64
N ALA A 2 -22.19 0.85 -8.54
CA ALA A 2 -21.73 2.25 -8.55
C ALA A 2 -22.87 3.22 -8.95
N LYS A 3 -23.73 2.82 -9.86
CA LYS A 3 -24.92 3.60 -10.24
C LYS A 3 -25.88 3.78 -9.07
N ASP A 4 -26.08 2.74 -8.26
CA ASP A 4 -26.97 2.76 -7.10
C ASP A 4 -26.44 3.72 -6.02
N LEU A 5 -25.11 3.74 -5.80
CA LEU A 5 -24.45 4.68 -4.89
C LEU A 5 -24.64 6.14 -5.32
N LYS A 6 -24.65 6.42 -6.62
CA LYS A 6 -24.81 7.77 -7.16
C LYS A 6 -26.23 8.32 -7.04
N GLN A 7 -27.22 7.46 -6.88
CA GLN A 7 -28.64 7.83 -6.78
C GLN A 7 -29.07 8.23 -5.36
N VAL A 8 -28.27 7.90 -4.35
CA VAL A 8 -28.61 8.19 -2.95
C VAL A 8 -27.92 9.49 -2.52
N ALA A 9 -28.67 10.38 -1.91
CA ALA A 9 -28.14 11.59 -1.30
C ALA A 9 -27.51 11.27 0.07
N TRP A 10 -26.22 10.96 0.07
CA TRP A 10 -25.49 10.64 1.28
C TRP A 10 -25.04 11.91 2.01
N ASP A 11 -25.34 12.02 3.29
CA ASP A 11 -24.85 13.12 4.13
C ASP A 11 -23.38 12.90 4.54
N LEU A 12 -23.00 11.64 4.76
CA LEU A 12 -21.67 11.22 5.18
C LEU A 12 -21.36 9.81 4.67
N VAL A 13 -20.15 9.61 4.20
CA VAL A 13 -19.65 8.30 3.76
C VAL A 13 -18.36 7.94 4.48
N PHE A 14 -18.33 6.74 5.06
CA PHE A 14 -17.13 6.12 5.59
C PHE A 14 -16.58 5.08 4.60
N LEU A 15 -15.30 5.19 4.27
CA LEU A 15 -14.59 4.22 3.43
C LEU A 15 -13.53 3.53 4.28
N ASP A 16 -13.84 2.32 4.72
CA ASP A 16 -12.89 1.48 5.45
C ASP A 16 -11.92 0.79 4.49
N GLU A 17 -10.73 0.44 5.00
CA GLU A 17 -9.61 -0.10 4.22
C GLU A 17 -9.30 0.73 2.96
N ALA A 18 -9.34 2.05 3.12
CA ALA A 18 -9.21 3.02 2.04
C ALA A 18 -7.86 2.93 1.29
N HIS A 19 -6.86 2.24 1.84
CA HIS A 19 -5.61 1.97 1.15
C HIS A 19 -5.81 1.28 -0.22
N ARG A 20 -6.92 0.58 -0.43
CA ARG A 20 -7.28 -0.01 -1.72
C ARG A 20 -7.54 1.02 -2.82
N LEU A 21 -7.87 2.26 -2.43
CA LEU A 21 -8.20 3.36 -3.34
C LEU A 21 -7.00 4.26 -3.65
N ARG A 22 -5.87 4.08 -2.98
CA ARG A 22 -4.67 4.93 -3.09
C ARG A 22 -4.14 5.12 -4.52
N ASN A 23 -4.40 4.18 -5.40
CA ASN A 23 -3.98 4.23 -6.81
C ASN A 23 -5.08 4.72 -7.76
N VAL A 24 -6.06 5.50 -7.29
CA VAL A 24 -7.18 6.00 -8.10
C VAL A 24 -6.72 6.83 -9.32
N TYR A 25 -5.57 7.47 -9.26
CA TYR A 25 -4.96 8.22 -10.34
C TYR A 25 -4.43 7.34 -11.49
N LYS A 26 -4.21 6.04 -11.26
CA LYS A 26 -3.73 5.11 -12.29
C LYS A 26 -4.87 4.66 -13.21
N ASN A 27 -4.59 4.56 -14.51
CA ASN A 27 -5.60 4.16 -15.50
C ASN A 27 -6.19 2.77 -15.27
N GLY A 28 -5.40 1.82 -14.76
CA GLY A 28 -5.85 0.46 -14.50
C GLY A 28 -6.76 0.28 -13.28
N ASN A 29 -6.92 1.29 -12.42
CA ASN A 29 -7.77 1.17 -11.22
C ASN A 29 -9.21 1.62 -11.49
N VAL A 30 -9.92 0.81 -12.29
CA VAL A 30 -11.30 1.07 -12.72
C VAL A 30 -12.25 1.17 -11.51
N MET A 31 -12.07 0.30 -10.51
CA MET A 31 -12.94 0.27 -9.32
C MET A 31 -12.83 1.56 -8.51
N ALA A 32 -11.62 2.03 -8.23
CA ALA A 32 -11.42 3.24 -7.44
C ALA A 32 -11.94 4.48 -8.17
N LYS A 33 -11.74 4.55 -9.50
CA LYS A 33 -12.30 5.63 -10.33
C LYS A 33 -13.82 5.63 -10.34
N ALA A 34 -14.44 4.48 -10.52
CA ALA A 34 -15.89 4.34 -10.50
C ALA A 34 -16.48 4.71 -9.14
N LEU A 35 -15.80 4.37 -8.05
CA LEU A 35 -16.21 4.77 -6.71
C LEU A 35 -16.05 6.28 -6.49
N LYS A 36 -14.93 6.86 -6.92
CA LYS A 36 -14.70 8.32 -6.85
C LYS A 36 -15.79 9.09 -7.59
N ASP A 37 -16.11 8.65 -8.81
CA ASP A 37 -17.19 9.27 -9.61
C ASP A 37 -18.57 9.10 -8.94
N ALA A 38 -18.85 7.90 -8.42
CA ALA A 38 -20.11 7.64 -7.74
C ALA A 38 -20.32 8.51 -6.49
N LEU A 39 -19.23 8.84 -5.78
CA LEU A 39 -19.26 9.66 -4.56
C LEU A 39 -18.87 11.13 -4.78
N SER A 40 -18.82 11.60 -6.01
CA SER A 40 -18.42 12.98 -6.34
C SER A 40 -19.37 14.03 -5.78
N HIS A 41 -20.65 13.68 -5.62
CA HIS A 41 -21.70 14.55 -5.06
C HIS A 41 -21.70 14.58 -3.51
N VAL A 42 -20.97 13.70 -2.86
CA VAL A 42 -20.92 13.62 -1.39
C VAL A 42 -19.88 14.59 -0.85
N ASN A 43 -20.30 15.50 0.00
CA ASN A 43 -19.40 16.50 0.59
C ASN A 43 -18.57 15.93 1.74
N ASN A 44 -19.18 15.11 2.59
CA ASN A 44 -18.51 14.60 3.79
C ASN A 44 -18.06 13.15 3.57
N LYS A 45 -16.74 12.95 3.49
CA LYS A 45 -16.14 11.63 3.30
C LYS A 45 -15.05 11.40 4.35
N ILE A 46 -15.07 10.25 5.00
CA ILE A 46 -14.04 9.82 5.96
C ILE A 46 -13.41 8.55 5.44
N LEU A 47 -12.10 8.58 5.26
CA LEU A 47 -11.29 7.43 4.84
C LEU A 47 -10.56 6.86 6.05
N LEU A 48 -10.77 5.58 6.31
CA LEU A 48 -10.10 4.84 7.38
C LEU A 48 -9.07 3.90 6.77
N THR A 49 -7.84 3.96 7.24
CA THR A 49 -6.76 3.09 6.78
C THR A 49 -5.63 2.99 7.80
N ALA A 50 -5.07 1.79 7.97
CA ALA A 50 -3.86 1.58 8.74
C ALA A 50 -2.58 1.96 7.96
N THR A 51 -2.62 1.97 6.63
CA THR A 51 -1.46 2.15 5.74
C THR A 51 -1.75 3.16 4.64
N PRO A 52 -1.82 4.47 4.95
CA PRO A 52 -2.16 5.50 3.96
C PRO A 52 -1.06 5.65 2.89
N LEU A 53 0.18 5.36 3.25
CA LEU A 53 1.36 5.48 2.40
C LEU A 53 2.21 4.21 2.53
N GLN A 54 2.57 3.58 1.42
CA GLN A 54 3.40 2.39 1.40
C GLN A 54 4.61 2.51 0.47
N ASN A 55 4.39 2.89 -0.79
CA ASN A 55 5.43 2.86 -1.81
C ASN A 55 5.77 4.25 -2.39
N SER A 56 4.83 5.18 -2.41
CA SER A 56 5.00 6.47 -3.10
C SER A 56 4.08 7.54 -2.54
N LEU A 57 4.56 8.80 -2.51
CA LEU A 57 3.73 9.97 -2.17
C LEU A 57 2.49 10.11 -3.07
N LEU A 58 2.53 9.57 -4.29
CA LEU A 58 1.36 9.55 -5.18
C LEU A 58 0.20 8.72 -4.63
N GLU A 59 0.47 7.75 -3.75
CA GLU A 59 -0.59 6.99 -3.07
C GLU A 59 -1.37 7.89 -2.11
N LEU A 60 -0.67 8.80 -1.43
CA LEU A 60 -1.29 9.80 -0.57
C LEU A 60 -2.12 10.80 -1.38
N TYR A 61 -1.58 11.27 -2.51
CA TYR A 61 -2.34 12.07 -3.47
C TYR A 61 -3.65 11.37 -3.87
N GLY A 62 -3.58 10.10 -4.21
CA GLY A 62 -4.76 9.30 -4.57
C GLY A 62 -5.81 9.27 -3.47
N LEU A 63 -5.41 9.05 -2.22
CA LEU A 63 -6.35 9.04 -1.09
C LEU A 63 -6.96 10.41 -0.81
N VAL A 64 -6.16 11.46 -0.81
CA VAL A 64 -6.65 12.83 -0.59
C VAL A 64 -7.60 13.26 -1.70
N SER A 65 -7.31 12.88 -2.95
CA SER A 65 -8.19 13.14 -4.08
C SER A 65 -9.55 12.41 -4.02
N MET A 66 -9.69 11.38 -3.20
CA MET A 66 -11.00 10.78 -2.91
C MET A 66 -11.84 11.63 -1.98
N ILE A 67 -11.21 12.43 -1.11
CA ILE A 67 -11.89 13.36 -0.21
C ILE A 67 -12.23 14.63 -0.97
N ASP A 68 -11.21 15.33 -1.47
CA ASP A 68 -11.36 16.59 -2.22
C ASP A 68 -10.15 16.78 -3.17
N ASP A 69 -10.41 16.90 -4.46
CA ASP A 69 -9.39 17.13 -5.50
C ASP A 69 -8.69 18.49 -5.37
N ARG A 70 -9.33 19.47 -4.73
CA ARG A 70 -8.79 20.83 -4.59
C ARG A 70 -7.63 20.95 -3.61
N ILE A 71 -7.46 19.99 -2.70
CA ILE A 71 -6.44 20.03 -1.66
C ILE A 71 -5.03 20.01 -2.24
N PHE A 72 -4.80 19.16 -3.23
CA PHE A 72 -3.50 18.99 -3.89
C PHE A 72 -3.49 19.46 -5.35
N GLY A 73 -4.66 19.80 -5.92
CA GLY A 73 -4.79 20.13 -7.33
C GLY A 73 -4.60 18.92 -8.24
N ASP A 74 -4.10 19.15 -9.44
CA ASP A 74 -3.86 18.09 -10.41
C ASP A 74 -2.60 17.26 -10.10
N LEU A 75 -2.52 16.09 -10.71
CA LEU A 75 -1.45 15.11 -10.46
C LEU A 75 -0.06 15.63 -10.85
N ASP A 76 0.03 16.40 -11.92
CA ASP A 76 1.33 16.85 -12.45
C ASP A 76 1.87 18.00 -11.60
N SER A 77 1.02 18.91 -11.14
CA SER A 77 1.37 19.93 -10.15
C SER A 77 1.83 19.30 -8.84
N PHE A 78 1.14 18.26 -8.37
CA PHE A 78 1.56 17.52 -7.17
C PHE A 78 2.93 16.86 -7.34
N ARG A 79 3.17 16.23 -8.50
CA ARG A 79 4.47 15.62 -8.81
C ARG A 79 5.60 16.63 -8.79
N GLN A 80 5.42 17.75 -9.47
CA GLN A 80 6.43 18.82 -9.52
C GLN A 80 6.73 19.35 -8.11
N GLN A 81 5.70 19.59 -7.31
CA GLN A 81 5.83 20.21 -6.01
C GLN A 81 6.42 19.25 -4.94
N PHE A 82 6.06 17.96 -4.96
CA PHE A 82 6.35 17.05 -3.84
C PHE A 82 7.24 15.86 -4.19
N THR A 83 7.59 15.65 -5.46
CA THR A 83 8.49 14.56 -5.85
C THR A 83 9.82 15.02 -6.43
N GLN A 84 9.99 16.33 -6.69
CA GLN A 84 11.20 16.91 -7.28
C GLN A 84 11.66 18.11 -6.43
N GLY A 85 12.87 18.08 -5.88
CA GLY A 85 13.46 19.18 -5.13
C GLY A 85 13.86 18.87 -3.68
N ASP A 86 13.93 19.90 -2.84
CA ASP A 86 14.33 19.78 -1.42
C ASP A 86 13.27 19.04 -0.61
N LYS A 87 13.65 17.86 -0.12
CA LYS A 87 12.76 16.96 0.61
C LYS A 87 12.24 17.55 1.92
N GLU A 88 13.06 18.31 2.66
CA GLU A 88 12.66 18.85 3.96
C GLU A 88 11.56 19.90 3.83
N GLN A 89 11.74 20.85 2.91
CA GLN A 89 10.72 21.86 2.63
C GLN A 89 9.42 21.23 2.08
N GLN A 90 9.54 20.27 1.18
CA GLN A 90 8.40 19.55 0.62
C GLN A 90 7.60 18.81 1.70
N PHE A 91 8.28 18.11 2.62
CA PHE A 91 7.61 17.42 3.72
C PHE A 91 6.94 18.40 4.70
N ALA A 92 7.53 19.53 4.99
CA ALA A 92 6.92 20.55 5.83
C ALA A 92 5.63 21.10 5.22
N GLN A 93 5.64 21.45 3.94
CA GLN A 93 4.46 21.91 3.21
C GLN A 93 3.38 20.82 3.12
N LEU A 94 3.77 19.58 2.82
CA LEU A 94 2.84 18.45 2.76
C LEU A 94 2.15 18.23 4.10
N LYS A 95 2.93 18.25 5.19
CA LYS A 95 2.42 18.12 6.56
C LYS A 95 1.42 19.24 6.90
N GLN A 96 1.70 20.46 6.51
CA GLN A 96 0.82 21.60 6.73
C GLN A 96 -0.52 21.44 5.99
N ARG A 97 -0.49 20.98 4.72
CA ARG A 97 -1.72 20.73 3.95
C ARG A 97 -2.54 19.55 4.47
N LEU A 98 -1.87 18.53 5.03
CA LEU A 98 -2.55 17.37 5.60
C LEU A 98 -3.11 17.60 7.00
N ALA A 99 -2.56 18.52 7.77
CA ALA A 99 -2.95 18.74 9.17
C ALA A 99 -4.46 18.90 9.39
N PRO A 100 -5.20 19.66 8.55
CA PRO A 100 -6.64 19.85 8.74
C PRO A 100 -7.49 18.63 8.35
N ILE A 101 -6.97 17.72 7.53
CA ILE A 101 -7.73 16.61 6.92
C ILE A 101 -7.28 15.22 7.35
N CYS A 102 -6.12 15.12 7.99
CA CYS A 102 -5.54 13.84 8.35
C CYS A 102 -5.29 13.74 9.86
N LYS A 103 -5.87 12.73 10.49
CA LYS A 103 -5.63 12.40 11.89
C LYS A 103 -4.94 11.04 11.97
N ARG A 104 -3.75 11.01 12.55
CA ARG A 104 -3.04 9.77 12.85
C ARG A 104 -3.17 9.45 14.34
N THR A 105 -3.66 8.27 14.64
CA THR A 105 -3.75 7.75 16.01
C THR A 105 -2.77 6.58 16.14
N LEU A 106 -1.85 6.65 17.08
CA LEU A 106 -0.93 5.56 17.40
C LEU A 106 -1.53 4.66 18.46
N ARG A 107 -1.23 3.36 18.39
CA ARG A 107 -1.68 2.38 19.39
C ARG A 107 -1.28 2.79 20.83
N SER A 108 -0.09 3.35 21.01
CA SER A 108 0.38 3.87 22.29
C SER A 108 -0.48 5.00 22.86
N GLN A 109 -1.11 5.81 22.03
CA GLN A 109 -2.01 6.90 22.44
C GLN A 109 -3.38 6.39 22.90
N VAL A 110 -3.79 5.21 22.43
CA VAL A 110 -5.10 4.61 22.73
C VAL A 110 -4.98 3.59 23.89
N GLN A 111 -3.77 3.18 24.23
CA GLN A 111 -3.49 2.19 25.27
C GLN A 111 -4.13 2.51 26.64
N PRO A 112 -4.24 3.77 27.09
CA PRO A 112 -4.94 4.10 28.34
C PRO A 112 -6.45 3.82 28.30
N PHE A 113 -7.05 3.75 27.12
CA PHE A 113 -8.50 3.56 26.93
C PHE A 113 -8.87 2.16 26.49
N VAL A 114 -7.92 1.43 25.88
CA VAL A 114 -8.14 0.09 25.34
C VAL A 114 -6.96 -0.79 25.69
N SER A 115 -7.22 -1.85 26.48
CA SER A 115 -6.20 -2.84 26.84
C SER A 115 -5.83 -3.68 25.63
N TYR A 116 -4.59 -3.54 25.17
CA TYR A 116 -4.02 -4.42 24.15
C TYR A 116 -3.08 -5.43 24.81
N THR A 117 -3.13 -6.67 24.34
CA THR A 117 -2.15 -7.68 24.71
C THR A 117 -0.76 -7.28 24.23
N ALA A 118 0.25 -7.48 25.06
CA ALA A 118 1.63 -7.24 24.70
C ALA A 118 2.05 -8.20 23.57
N ARG A 119 2.56 -7.64 22.46
CA ARG A 119 3.10 -8.43 21.38
C ARG A 119 4.56 -8.76 21.68
N ARG A 120 4.86 -10.03 21.93
CA ARG A 120 6.23 -10.54 22.00
C ARG A 120 6.60 -11.15 20.65
N ALA A 121 7.59 -10.59 19.98
CA ALA A 121 8.22 -11.23 18.85
C ALA A 121 9.20 -12.27 19.39
N MET A 122 8.99 -13.54 19.05
CA MET A 122 9.93 -14.61 19.31
C MET A 122 10.52 -15.06 17.99
N VAL A 123 11.82 -15.21 17.95
CA VAL A 123 12.54 -15.81 16.82
C VAL A 123 12.95 -17.20 17.26
N GLU A 124 12.47 -18.21 16.57
CA GLU A 124 12.92 -19.58 16.76
C GLU A 124 13.86 -19.93 15.64
N ASP A 125 15.11 -20.22 15.98
CA ASP A 125 16.10 -20.72 15.05
C ASP A 125 15.91 -22.23 14.90
N PHE A 126 16.00 -22.70 13.67
CA PHE A 126 15.95 -24.12 13.39
C PHE A 126 17.16 -24.52 12.53
N ASN A 127 17.63 -25.73 12.72
CA ASN A 127 18.67 -26.33 11.91
C ASN A 127 18.02 -27.19 10.82
N PRO A 128 18.17 -26.83 9.53
CA PRO A 128 17.63 -27.64 8.45
C PRO A 128 18.32 -29.00 8.40
N SER A 129 17.58 -30.03 7.99
CA SER A 129 18.14 -31.36 7.76
C SER A 129 19.21 -31.36 6.64
N GLN A 130 20.01 -32.40 6.55
CA GLN A 130 21.01 -32.53 5.49
C GLN A 130 20.35 -32.51 4.10
N GLU A 131 19.20 -33.14 3.98
CA GLU A 131 18.43 -33.21 2.72
C GLU A 131 17.90 -31.84 2.32
N GLU A 132 17.36 -31.07 3.28
CA GLU A 132 16.92 -29.69 3.07
C GLU A 132 18.07 -28.77 2.68
N GLN A 133 19.25 -28.93 3.29
CA GLN A 133 20.44 -28.17 2.92
C GLN A 133 20.91 -28.51 1.49
N GLN A 134 20.89 -29.79 1.11
CA GLN A 134 21.23 -30.22 -0.25
C GLN A 134 20.22 -29.64 -1.27
N LEU A 135 18.94 -29.74 -1.00
CA LEU A 135 17.90 -29.17 -1.87
C LEU A 135 18.06 -27.66 -2.02
N SER A 136 18.28 -26.94 -0.92
CA SER A 136 18.55 -25.50 -0.93
C SER A 136 19.73 -25.15 -1.84
N LYS A 137 20.82 -25.89 -1.71
CA LYS A 137 22.01 -25.71 -2.54
C LYS A 137 21.74 -25.98 -4.02
N LEU A 138 21.03 -27.05 -4.35
CA LEU A 138 20.68 -27.40 -5.73
C LEU A 138 19.79 -26.31 -6.36
N VAL A 139 18.79 -25.81 -5.62
CA VAL A 139 17.92 -24.71 -6.06
C VAL A 139 18.72 -23.42 -6.28
N ALA A 140 19.62 -23.09 -5.33
CA ALA A 140 20.48 -21.92 -5.46
C ALA A 140 21.40 -22.01 -6.68
N ASP A 141 22.03 -23.16 -6.88
CA ASP A 141 22.95 -23.40 -8.01
C ASP A 141 22.20 -23.38 -9.35
N TYR A 142 21.00 -23.95 -9.40
CA TYR A 142 20.14 -23.87 -10.58
C TYR A 142 19.78 -22.42 -10.92
N LEU A 143 19.32 -21.64 -9.94
CA LEU A 143 18.92 -20.25 -10.15
C LEU A 143 20.08 -19.30 -10.51
N ARG A 144 21.33 -19.69 -10.19
CA ARG A 144 22.54 -18.93 -10.55
C ARG A 144 23.04 -19.18 -11.98
N ARG A 145 22.56 -20.21 -12.66
CA ARG A 145 22.99 -20.53 -14.02
C ARG A 145 22.73 -19.36 -14.97
N PRO A 146 23.66 -19.03 -15.89
CA PRO A 146 23.52 -17.92 -16.81
C PRO A 146 22.32 -18.09 -17.76
N GLN A 147 22.02 -19.31 -18.15
CA GLN A 147 20.87 -19.66 -18.98
C GLN A 147 19.99 -20.68 -18.25
N LEU A 148 18.70 -20.36 -18.16
CA LEU A 148 17.67 -21.23 -17.60
C LEU A 148 16.64 -21.49 -18.70
N GLU A 149 16.61 -22.72 -19.22
CA GLU A 149 15.68 -23.12 -20.28
C GLU A 149 14.21 -23.01 -19.86
N ALA A 150 13.93 -23.25 -18.57
CA ALA A 150 12.58 -23.22 -18.02
C ALA A 150 12.10 -21.81 -17.61
N LEU A 151 12.98 -20.81 -17.58
CA LEU A 151 12.64 -19.48 -17.05
C LEU A 151 13.06 -18.36 -18.04
N PRO A 152 12.09 -17.56 -18.52
CA PRO A 152 12.39 -16.39 -19.34
C PRO A 152 13.29 -15.40 -18.58
N GLN A 153 14.30 -14.83 -19.25
CA GLN A 153 15.29 -13.93 -18.62
C GLN A 153 14.65 -12.75 -17.90
N GLY A 154 13.59 -12.13 -18.47
CA GLY A 154 12.89 -10.98 -17.88
C GLY A 154 12.09 -11.28 -16.61
N GLN A 155 11.78 -12.55 -16.33
CA GLN A 155 10.99 -12.96 -15.15
C GLN A 155 11.81 -13.69 -14.10
N ARG A 156 13.09 -13.92 -14.34
CA ARG A 156 13.97 -14.72 -13.51
C ARG A 156 14.01 -14.27 -12.05
N GLN A 157 14.14 -12.97 -11.80
CA GLN A 157 14.21 -12.42 -10.44
C GLN A 157 12.91 -12.64 -9.67
N LEU A 158 11.78 -12.45 -10.31
CA LEU A 158 10.47 -12.64 -9.70
C LEU A 158 10.22 -14.13 -9.37
N ILE A 159 10.52 -15.01 -10.31
CA ILE A 159 10.34 -16.46 -10.11
C ILE A 159 11.29 -16.98 -9.05
N SER A 160 12.54 -16.50 -9.01
CA SER A 160 13.49 -16.84 -7.95
C SER A 160 12.96 -16.46 -6.56
N LEU A 161 12.39 -15.26 -6.42
CA LEU A 161 11.76 -14.82 -5.17
C LEU A 161 10.56 -15.68 -4.77
N VAL A 162 9.74 -16.08 -5.72
CA VAL A 162 8.60 -16.97 -5.48
C VAL A 162 9.05 -18.34 -5.03
N LEU A 163 10.05 -18.93 -5.73
CA LEU A 163 10.60 -20.23 -5.37
C LEU A 163 11.23 -20.22 -3.96
N TRP A 164 11.99 -19.19 -3.61
CA TRP A 164 12.54 -19.04 -2.27
C TRP A 164 11.44 -18.90 -1.20
N LYS A 165 10.38 -18.16 -1.47
CA LYS A 165 9.24 -18.04 -0.56
C LYS A 165 8.50 -19.37 -0.39
N LEU A 166 8.24 -20.08 -1.47
CA LEU A 166 7.61 -21.40 -1.43
C LEU A 166 8.47 -22.38 -0.63
N TRP A 167 9.77 -22.41 -0.90
CA TRP A 167 10.69 -23.27 -0.17
C TRP A 167 10.77 -22.95 1.32
N ALA A 168 10.77 -21.66 1.68
CA ALA A 168 10.80 -21.22 3.08
C ALA A 168 9.48 -21.48 3.83
N SER A 169 8.35 -21.56 3.13
CA SER A 169 7.02 -21.76 3.72
C SER A 169 6.53 -23.20 3.69
N SER A 170 7.07 -24.03 2.81
CA SER A 170 6.67 -25.43 2.62
C SER A 170 7.75 -26.36 3.16
N ARG A 171 7.61 -26.72 4.42
CA ARG A 171 8.48 -27.69 5.09
C ARG A 171 7.67 -28.94 5.40
N HIS A 172 7.46 -29.73 4.39
CA HIS A 172 7.01 -31.10 4.51
C HIS A 172 7.74 -31.96 3.51
#